data_0888fa16463b87d00c00519db184027b
#
_entry.id   0888fa16463b87d00c00519db184027b
#
_cell.length_a   1.000
_cell.length_b   1.000
_cell.length_c   1.000
_cell.angle_alpha   90.00
_cell.angle_beta   90.00
_cell.angle_gamma   90.00
#
_symmetry.space_group_name_H-M   'P 1'
#
loop_
_entity.id
_entity.type
_entity.pdbx_description
1 polymer ?
#
loop_
_entity_poly.entity_id
_entity_poly.type
_entity_poly.pdbx_seq_one_letter_code
_entity_poly.pdbx_strand_id
1 'polypeptide(L)'
;MGKINFVFYSMIFLASTVMAGKPTAEEENLYNECDKGNGKYSSCTKLIKILSEKCDSGDMIGCADVGYIMGFELGMREASVAPLDKSCKAGIAESCYNLGIFDIMRRGNIERAFSSYVIACERFTDEKKLLKLKSCELREALDGCLRDNKDRDPVKCARKAYGKIYQEYHENENSTKE
;
A
#
# COMPACT_ATOMS: atom_id res chain seq x y z
N MET A 1 -22.44 -10.88 4.75
CA MET A 1 -21.13 -11.22 4.16
C MET A 1 -21.08 -10.56 2.78
N GLY A 2 -20.66 -9.30 2.72
CA GLY A 2 -20.59 -8.52 1.48
C GLY A 2 -19.34 -8.89 0.71
N LYS A 3 -19.51 -9.19 -0.59
CA LYS A 3 -18.41 -9.39 -1.53
C LYS A 3 -17.74 -8.03 -1.72
N ILE A 4 -16.53 -7.86 -1.18
CA ILE A 4 -15.68 -6.72 -1.47
C ILE A 4 -15.22 -6.91 -2.91
N ASN A 5 -15.81 -6.16 -3.84
CA ASN A 5 -15.41 -6.19 -5.25
C ASN A 5 -14.01 -5.55 -5.37
N PHE A 6 -13.02 -6.37 -5.67
CA PHE A 6 -11.65 -5.99 -5.97
C PHE A 6 -11.54 -5.31 -7.34
N VAL A 7 -11.99 -4.05 -7.44
CA VAL A 7 -11.76 -3.22 -8.64
C VAL A 7 -10.36 -2.56 -8.60
N PHE A 8 -9.63 -2.69 -7.51
CA PHE A 8 -8.36 -1.98 -7.27
C PHE A 8 -7.15 -2.48 -8.08
N TYR A 9 -7.18 -3.71 -8.60
CA TYR A 9 -5.98 -4.31 -9.19
C TYR A 9 -5.71 -3.89 -10.64
N SER A 10 -6.73 -3.50 -11.38
CA SER A 10 -6.56 -3.08 -12.79
C SER A 10 -5.86 -1.73 -12.97
N MET A 11 -5.79 -0.89 -11.93
CA MET A 11 -5.18 0.45 -12.06
C MET A 11 -3.69 0.52 -11.71
N ILE A 12 -3.15 -0.49 -11.03
CA ILE A 12 -1.74 -0.47 -10.59
C ILE A 12 -0.77 -0.81 -11.73
N PHE A 13 -1.24 -1.55 -12.75
CA PHE A 13 -0.37 -2.08 -13.79
C PHE A 13 0.02 -1.10 -14.91
N LEU A 14 -0.59 0.09 -15.04
CA LEU A 14 -0.43 0.92 -16.24
C LEU A 14 0.50 2.14 -16.13
N ALA A 15 1.13 2.40 -14.98
CA ALA A 15 1.85 3.69 -14.80
C ALA A 15 3.29 3.58 -14.28
N SER A 16 3.95 2.43 -14.33
CA SER A 16 5.33 2.32 -13.85
C SER A 16 6.31 2.08 -15.00
N THR A 17 6.50 3.10 -15.84
CA THR A 17 7.54 3.10 -16.89
C THR A 17 8.90 3.60 -16.38
N VAL A 18 9.30 3.22 -15.17
CA VAL A 18 10.66 3.50 -14.69
C VAL A 18 11.35 2.18 -14.40
N MET A 19 12.04 1.64 -15.39
CA MET A 19 13.03 0.56 -15.31
C MET A 19 12.62 -0.80 -14.71
N ALA A 20 11.34 -1.07 -14.52
CA ALA A 20 10.90 -2.43 -14.33
C ALA A 20 10.75 -3.10 -15.68
N GLY A 21 11.41 -4.21 -15.89
CA GLY A 21 11.12 -5.07 -17.05
C GLY A 21 9.63 -5.41 -17.02
N LYS A 22 8.99 -5.44 -18.20
CA LYS A 22 7.60 -5.90 -18.30
C LYS A 22 7.47 -7.24 -17.57
N PRO A 23 6.35 -7.47 -16.84
CA PRO A 23 6.13 -8.77 -16.23
C PRO A 23 6.18 -9.87 -17.32
N THR A 24 6.74 -11.00 -16.99
CA THR A 24 6.73 -12.17 -17.87
C THR A 24 5.32 -12.77 -17.91
N ALA A 25 4.99 -13.54 -18.94
CA ALA A 25 3.70 -14.24 -19.01
C ALA A 25 3.47 -15.16 -17.79
N GLU A 26 4.54 -15.73 -17.23
CA GLU A 26 4.47 -16.51 -16.00
C GLU A 26 4.09 -15.65 -14.80
N GLU A 27 4.71 -14.50 -14.65
CA GLU A 27 4.38 -13.54 -13.57
C GLU A 27 2.93 -13.08 -13.67
N GLU A 28 2.47 -12.70 -14.86
CA GLU A 28 1.08 -12.29 -15.08
C GLU A 28 0.08 -13.39 -14.69
N ASN A 29 0.38 -14.64 -15.05
CA ASN A 29 -0.45 -15.77 -14.68
C ASN A 29 -0.47 -16.00 -13.16
N LEU A 30 0.71 -15.95 -12.52
CA LEU A 30 0.83 -16.10 -11.06
C LEU A 30 0.14 -14.96 -10.31
N TYR A 31 0.21 -13.71 -10.81
CA TYR A 31 -0.56 -12.59 -10.28
C TYR A 31 -2.06 -12.85 -10.33
N ASN A 32 -2.57 -13.25 -11.50
CA ASN A 32 -3.99 -13.54 -11.68
C ASN A 32 -4.48 -14.69 -10.78
N GLU A 33 -3.64 -15.67 -10.51
CA GLU A 33 -3.97 -16.77 -9.61
C GLU A 33 -3.89 -16.37 -8.14
N CYS A 34 -2.98 -15.47 -7.78
CA CYS A 34 -2.80 -14.98 -6.41
C CYS A 34 -3.93 -14.02 -6.02
N ASP A 35 -4.35 -13.12 -6.92
CA ASP A 35 -5.32 -12.03 -6.67
C ASP A 35 -6.78 -12.49 -6.54
N LYS A 36 -7.15 -13.63 -7.08
CA LYS A 36 -8.57 -14.06 -7.18
C LYS A 36 -9.25 -14.45 -5.86
N GLY A 37 -8.70 -14.10 -4.69
CA GLY A 37 -9.30 -14.40 -3.38
C GLY A 37 -9.48 -15.89 -3.07
N ASN A 38 -9.34 -16.74 -4.08
CA ASN A 38 -9.18 -18.19 -4.04
C ASN A 38 -7.74 -18.58 -4.39
N GLY A 39 -6.84 -17.59 -4.33
CA GLY A 39 -5.47 -17.71 -4.74
C GLY A 39 -4.85 -18.92 -4.09
N LYS A 40 -4.38 -19.84 -4.92
CA LYS A 40 -3.61 -20.96 -4.41
C LYS A 40 -2.41 -20.35 -3.69
N TYR A 41 -2.36 -20.52 -2.38
CA TYR A 41 -1.21 -20.10 -1.55
C TYR A 41 0.14 -20.42 -2.24
N SER A 42 0.17 -21.53 -3.01
CA SER A 42 1.31 -21.93 -3.83
C SER A 42 1.65 -20.93 -4.94
N SER A 43 0.68 -20.30 -5.59
CA SER A 43 0.93 -19.32 -6.67
C SER A 43 1.46 -18.00 -6.11
N CYS A 44 0.88 -17.53 -5.02
CA CYS A 44 1.42 -16.36 -4.30
C CYS A 44 2.85 -16.61 -3.81
N THR A 45 3.14 -17.81 -3.27
CA THR A 45 4.49 -18.16 -2.79
C THR A 45 5.52 -18.21 -3.93
N LYS A 46 5.15 -18.76 -5.08
CA LYS A 46 6.01 -18.77 -6.27
C LYS A 46 6.28 -17.36 -6.78
N LEU A 47 5.22 -16.55 -6.87
CA LEU A 47 5.33 -15.17 -7.30
C LEU A 47 6.23 -14.34 -6.35
N ILE A 48 6.04 -14.48 -5.02
CA ILE A 48 6.91 -13.84 -4.03
C ILE A 48 8.37 -14.22 -4.24
N LYS A 49 8.67 -15.50 -4.54
CA LYS A 49 10.05 -15.91 -4.77
C LYS A 49 10.67 -15.17 -5.97
N ILE A 50 9.96 -15.14 -7.10
CA ILE A 50 10.43 -14.44 -8.32
C ILE A 50 10.63 -12.95 -8.04
N LEU A 51 9.65 -12.32 -7.43
CA LEU A 51 9.69 -10.88 -7.12
C LEU A 51 10.73 -10.54 -6.06
N SER A 52 11.00 -11.44 -5.10
CA SER A 52 12.07 -11.26 -4.11
C SER A 52 13.44 -11.27 -4.77
N GLU A 53 13.69 -12.16 -5.72
CA GLU A 53 14.93 -12.19 -6.51
C GLU A 53 15.12 -10.88 -7.30
N LYS A 54 14.03 -10.33 -7.87
CA LYS A 54 14.03 -9.02 -8.53
C LYS A 54 14.32 -7.90 -7.51
N CYS A 55 13.65 -7.91 -6.35
CA CYS A 55 13.88 -6.94 -5.29
C CYS A 55 15.33 -6.95 -4.81
N ASP A 56 15.92 -8.13 -4.65
CA ASP A 56 17.31 -8.28 -4.21
C ASP A 56 18.30 -7.79 -5.28
N SER A 57 17.95 -7.93 -6.56
CA SER A 57 18.74 -7.37 -7.67
C SER A 57 18.58 -5.86 -7.86
N GLY A 58 17.74 -5.19 -7.05
CA GLY A 58 17.57 -3.75 -7.07
C GLY A 58 16.32 -3.26 -7.80
N ASP A 59 15.44 -4.14 -8.25
CA ASP A 59 14.13 -3.76 -8.78
C ASP A 59 13.19 -3.33 -7.64
N MET A 60 13.01 -2.02 -7.48
CA MET A 60 12.18 -1.45 -6.41
C MET A 60 10.69 -1.69 -6.62
N ILE A 61 10.25 -1.94 -7.86
CA ILE A 61 8.87 -2.35 -8.14
C ILE A 61 8.66 -3.78 -7.68
N GLY A 62 9.59 -4.68 -7.95
CA GLY A 62 9.58 -6.02 -7.38
C GLY A 62 9.51 -6.01 -5.86
N CYS A 63 10.24 -5.09 -5.19
CA CYS A 63 10.11 -4.91 -3.74
C CYS A 63 8.71 -4.45 -3.32
N ALA A 64 8.10 -3.51 -4.06
CA ALA A 64 6.75 -3.03 -3.79
C ALA A 64 5.72 -4.16 -3.88
N ASP A 65 5.81 -4.96 -4.92
CA ASP A 65 4.92 -6.08 -5.19
C ASP A 65 5.06 -7.19 -4.14
N VAL A 66 6.29 -7.56 -3.78
CA VAL A 66 6.53 -8.50 -2.67
C VAL A 66 5.86 -8.03 -1.39
N GLY A 67 6.09 -6.77 -1.04
CA GLY A 67 5.52 -6.19 0.17
C GLY A 67 4.00 -6.16 0.13
N TYR A 68 3.39 -5.83 -1.01
CA TYR A 68 1.94 -5.85 -1.19
C TYR A 68 1.37 -7.26 -1.03
N ILE A 69 1.90 -8.24 -1.77
CA ILE A 69 1.39 -9.62 -1.74
C ILE A 69 1.54 -10.22 -0.34
N MET A 70 2.70 -10.05 0.29
CA MET A 70 2.90 -10.54 1.65
C MET A 70 1.92 -9.90 2.64
N GLY A 71 1.72 -8.59 2.57
CA GLY A 71 0.92 -7.84 3.54
C GLY A 71 -0.58 -7.97 3.36
N PHE A 72 -1.07 -7.88 2.13
CA PHE A 72 -2.50 -7.80 1.83
C PHE A 72 -3.09 -9.13 1.40
N GLU A 73 -2.40 -9.90 0.54
CA GLU A 73 -2.92 -11.17 0.05
C GLU A 73 -2.70 -12.32 1.04
N LEU A 74 -1.52 -12.38 1.64
CA LEU A 74 -1.17 -13.47 2.56
C LEU A 74 -1.30 -13.09 4.05
N GLY A 75 -1.57 -11.84 4.37
CA GLY A 75 -1.66 -11.38 5.76
C GLY A 75 -0.32 -11.40 6.52
N MET A 76 0.80 -11.61 5.84
CA MET A 76 2.15 -11.67 6.41
C MET A 76 2.72 -10.26 6.65
N ARG A 77 1.99 -9.45 7.41
CA ARG A 77 2.22 -8.01 7.54
C ARG A 77 3.60 -7.63 8.07
N GLU A 78 4.13 -8.38 9.03
CA GLU A 78 5.47 -8.10 9.54
C GLU A 78 6.56 -8.36 8.49
N ALA A 79 6.42 -9.42 7.71
CA ALA A 79 7.35 -9.75 6.63
C ALA A 79 7.27 -8.73 5.47
N SER A 80 6.11 -8.11 5.25
CA SER A 80 5.93 -7.12 4.19
C SER A 80 6.64 -5.78 4.45
N VAL A 81 6.96 -5.49 5.71
CA VAL A 81 7.52 -4.17 6.08
C VAL A 81 8.88 -3.90 5.43
N ALA A 82 9.78 -4.87 5.43
CA ALA A 82 11.13 -4.66 4.88
C ALA A 82 11.13 -4.34 3.38
N PRO A 83 10.45 -5.11 2.51
CA PRO A 83 10.38 -4.78 1.09
C PRO A 83 9.60 -3.47 0.82
N LEU A 84 8.53 -3.17 1.56
CA LEU A 84 7.83 -1.89 1.44
C LEU A 84 8.69 -0.71 1.85
N ASP A 85 9.46 -0.81 2.94
CA ASP A 85 10.36 0.24 3.39
C ASP A 85 11.48 0.50 2.38
N LYS A 86 12.05 -0.57 1.80
CA LYS A 86 13.07 -0.50 0.76
C LYS A 86 12.56 0.25 -0.48
N SER A 87 11.39 -0.12 -0.98
CA SER A 87 10.77 0.51 -2.15
C SER A 87 10.22 1.91 -1.86
N CYS A 88 9.70 2.18 -0.67
CA CYS A 88 9.29 3.51 -0.25
C CYS A 88 10.48 4.47 -0.21
N LYS A 89 11.63 4.07 0.36
CA LYS A 89 12.86 4.86 0.36
C LYS A 89 13.37 5.16 -1.05
N ALA A 90 13.08 4.30 -2.01
CA ALA A 90 13.36 4.53 -3.42
C ALA A 90 12.33 5.45 -4.10
N GLY A 91 11.28 5.90 -3.38
CA GLY A 91 10.29 6.83 -3.87
C GLY A 91 9.07 6.21 -4.53
N ILE A 92 8.83 4.90 -4.36
CA ILE A 92 7.61 4.24 -4.83
C ILE A 92 6.44 4.63 -3.91
N ALA A 93 5.57 5.49 -4.42
CA ALA A 93 4.49 6.12 -3.65
C ALA A 93 3.53 5.10 -3.03
N GLU A 94 3.17 4.06 -3.77
CA GLU A 94 2.29 2.98 -3.31
C GLU A 94 2.88 2.23 -2.12
N SER A 95 4.17 1.98 -2.16
CA SER A 95 4.86 1.32 -1.04
C SER A 95 4.86 2.19 0.21
N CYS A 96 5.06 3.49 0.05
CA CYS A 96 4.98 4.44 1.16
C CYS A 96 3.57 4.49 1.73
N TYR A 97 2.53 4.53 0.88
CA TYR A 97 1.14 4.49 1.31
C TYR A 97 0.83 3.22 2.10
N ASN A 98 1.20 2.06 1.58
CA ASN A 98 0.98 0.76 2.22
C ASN A 98 1.76 0.61 3.53
N LEU A 99 3.01 1.07 3.57
CA LEU A 99 3.84 1.08 4.78
C LEU A 99 3.19 1.94 5.88
N GLY A 100 2.70 3.13 5.52
CA GLY A 100 1.98 4.02 6.44
C GLY A 100 0.76 3.36 7.06
N ILE A 101 -0.04 2.61 6.28
CA ILE A 101 -1.18 1.83 6.78
C ILE A 101 -0.73 0.82 7.84
N PHE A 102 0.32 0.02 7.55
CA PHE A 102 0.79 -0.99 8.49
C PHE A 102 1.37 -0.38 9.76
N ASP A 103 2.05 0.74 9.66
CA ASP A 103 2.58 1.45 10.82
C ASP A 103 1.47 1.97 11.75
N ILE A 104 0.41 2.57 11.20
CA ILE A 104 -0.74 3.03 12.00
C ILE A 104 -1.46 1.85 12.64
N MET A 105 -1.81 0.85 11.83
CA MET A 105 -2.77 -0.17 12.24
C MET A 105 -2.15 -1.23 13.14
N ARG A 106 -0.87 -1.52 12.99
CA ARG A 106 -0.23 -2.66 13.65
C ARG A 106 0.93 -2.30 14.56
N ARG A 107 1.83 -1.46 14.09
CA ARG A 107 3.07 -1.16 14.81
C ARG A 107 2.95 0.04 15.74
N GLY A 108 1.99 0.93 15.50
CA GLY A 108 1.86 2.18 16.23
C GLY A 108 3.04 3.14 16.00
N ASN A 109 3.79 2.96 14.91
CA ASN A 109 4.92 3.84 14.56
C ASN A 109 4.41 5.04 13.75
N ILE A 110 3.85 6.02 14.46
CA ILE A 110 3.17 7.15 13.84
C ILE A 110 4.14 8.10 13.13
N GLU A 111 5.37 8.25 13.64
CA GLU A 111 6.40 9.09 13.01
C GLU A 111 6.82 8.53 11.65
N ARG A 112 7.03 7.21 11.54
CA ARG A 112 7.33 6.59 10.27
C ARG A 112 6.12 6.60 9.34
N ALA A 113 4.90 6.39 9.83
CA ALA A 113 3.69 6.51 9.04
C ALA A 113 3.56 7.93 8.45
N PHE A 114 3.80 8.96 9.26
CA PHE A 114 3.82 10.35 8.80
C PHE A 114 4.85 10.55 7.69
N SER A 115 6.10 10.13 7.89
CA SER A 115 7.16 10.25 6.88
C SER A 115 6.81 9.51 5.58
N SER A 116 6.19 8.34 5.69
CA SER A 116 5.72 7.56 4.55
C SER A 116 4.62 8.28 3.77
N TYR A 117 3.66 8.90 4.45
CA TYR A 117 2.60 9.67 3.78
C TYR A 117 3.10 11.00 3.20
N VAL A 118 4.14 11.61 3.76
CA VAL A 118 4.80 12.76 3.12
C VAL A 118 5.29 12.36 1.73
N ILE A 119 6.06 11.27 1.63
CA ILE A 119 6.58 10.77 0.35
C ILE A 119 5.44 10.39 -0.60
N ALA A 120 4.44 9.64 -0.12
CA ALA A 120 3.31 9.22 -0.93
C ALA A 120 2.54 10.41 -1.49
N CYS A 121 2.21 11.42 -0.66
CA CYS A 121 1.50 12.63 -1.08
C CYS A 121 2.27 13.40 -2.17
N GLU A 122 3.59 13.48 -2.07
CA GLU A 122 4.43 14.21 -3.02
C GLU A 122 4.68 13.43 -4.32
N ARG A 123 4.75 12.10 -4.25
CA ARG A 123 5.18 11.26 -5.37
C ARG A 123 4.04 10.69 -6.20
N PHE A 124 2.82 10.57 -5.66
CA PHE A 124 1.69 10.16 -6.48
C PHE A 124 1.43 11.14 -7.63
N THR A 125 1.28 10.61 -8.83
CA THR A 125 0.91 11.37 -10.01
C THR A 125 -0.58 11.73 -10.03
N ASP A 126 -0.97 12.64 -10.90
CA ASP A 126 -2.39 13.02 -11.04
C ASP A 126 -3.26 11.89 -11.59
N GLU A 127 -2.68 10.89 -12.26
CA GLU A 127 -3.36 9.66 -12.69
C GLU A 127 -3.86 8.85 -11.48
N LYS A 128 -3.16 8.96 -10.33
CA LYS A 128 -3.54 8.33 -9.06
C LYS A 128 -4.10 9.35 -8.06
N LYS A 129 -4.87 10.32 -8.57
CA LYS A 129 -5.40 11.47 -7.80
C LYS A 129 -6.03 11.08 -6.47
N LEU A 130 -6.81 9.99 -6.44
CA LEU A 130 -7.49 9.54 -5.22
C LEU A 130 -6.48 9.08 -4.14
N LEU A 131 -5.46 8.31 -4.52
CA LEU A 131 -4.42 7.87 -3.59
C LEU A 131 -3.56 9.04 -3.11
N LYS A 132 -3.30 10.00 -4.01
CA LYS A 132 -2.61 11.26 -3.67
C LYS A 132 -3.38 12.03 -2.61
N LEU A 133 -4.69 12.25 -2.82
CA LEU A 133 -5.54 12.95 -1.85
C LEU A 133 -5.58 12.23 -0.51
N LYS A 134 -5.84 10.92 -0.49
CA LYS A 134 -5.81 10.11 0.73
C LYS A 134 -4.48 10.22 1.48
N SER A 135 -3.37 10.18 0.75
CA SER A 135 -2.03 10.29 1.35
C SER A 135 -1.80 11.66 1.98
N CYS A 136 -2.23 12.74 1.29
CA CYS A 136 -2.06 14.10 1.78
C CYS A 136 -2.94 14.35 3.02
N GLU A 137 -4.18 13.90 3.02
CA GLU A 137 -5.10 14.01 4.17
C GLU A 137 -4.59 13.21 5.39
N LEU A 138 -4.07 12.00 5.16
CA LEU A 138 -3.47 11.20 6.22
C LEU A 138 -2.23 11.87 6.80
N ARG A 139 -1.36 12.44 5.96
CA ARG A 139 -0.21 13.23 6.41
C ARG A 139 -0.65 14.38 7.33
N GLU A 140 -1.64 15.18 6.92
CA GLU A 140 -2.14 16.31 7.70
C GLU A 140 -2.76 15.86 9.03
N ALA A 141 -3.56 14.79 9.00
CA ALA A 141 -4.16 14.23 10.20
C ALA A 141 -3.11 13.70 11.20
N LEU A 142 -2.05 13.04 10.70
CA LEU A 142 -0.95 12.54 11.53
C LEU A 142 -0.10 13.66 12.11
N ASP A 143 0.15 14.74 11.35
CA ASP A 143 0.82 15.93 11.84
C ASP A 143 0.05 16.52 13.04
N GLY A 144 -1.27 16.61 12.92
CA GLY A 144 -2.14 17.02 14.02
C GLY A 144 -2.02 16.11 15.25
N CYS A 145 -2.00 14.77 15.03
CA CYS A 145 -1.86 13.80 16.13
C CYS A 145 -0.51 13.88 16.84
N LEU A 146 0.57 14.18 16.11
CA LEU A 146 1.92 14.30 16.65
C LEU A 146 2.13 15.62 17.41
N ARG A 147 1.49 16.71 16.97
CA ARG A 147 1.60 18.03 17.62
C ARG A 147 0.75 18.17 18.89
N ASP A 148 -0.40 17.53 18.91
CA ASP A 148 -1.39 17.66 20.01
C ASP A 148 -1.02 16.79 21.23
N ASN A 149 0.21 16.94 21.69
CA ASN A 149 0.93 16.01 22.57
C ASN A 149 0.53 16.12 24.05
N LYS A 150 -0.56 16.85 24.40
CA LYS A 150 -0.78 17.18 25.81
C LYS A 150 -1.52 16.15 26.64
N ASP A 151 -2.33 15.26 26.02
CA ASP A 151 -3.07 14.23 26.77
C ASP A 151 -3.66 13.10 25.90
N ARG A 152 -3.20 12.95 24.66
CA ARG A 152 -3.78 11.96 23.74
C ARG A 152 -2.74 10.94 23.27
N ASP A 153 -3.13 9.69 23.33
CA ASP A 153 -2.41 8.57 22.69
C ASP A 153 -2.33 8.83 21.17
N PRO A 154 -1.15 9.16 20.61
CA PRO A 154 -1.00 9.49 19.19
C PRO A 154 -1.39 8.31 18.29
N VAL A 155 -1.21 7.07 18.75
CA VAL A 155 -1.61 5.86 18.02
C VAL A 155 -3.14 5.79 17.90
N LYS A 156 -3.86 6.07 18.97
CA LYS A 156 -5.33 6.11 18.96
C LYS A 156 -5.86 7.24 18.09
N CYS A 157 -5.23 8.41 18.14
CA CYS A 157 -5.55 9.54 17.26
C CYS A 157 -5.38 9.14 15.79
N ALA A 158 -4.22 8.59 15.43
CA ALA A 158 -3.90 8.19 14.07
C ALA A 158 -4.85 7.11 13.52
N ARG A 159 -5.19 6.11 14.33
CA ARG A 159 -6.16 5.07 13.94
C ARG A 159 -7.55 5.62 13.70
N LYS A 160 -7.99 6.58 14.52
CA LYS A 160 -9.28 7.25 14.34
C LYS A 160 -9.29 8.09 13.04
N ALA A 161 -8.24 8.85 12.78
CA ALA A 161 -8.10 9.64 11.56
C ALA A 161 -8.10 8.75 10.31
N TYR A 162 -7.32 7.66 10.32
CA TYR A 162 -7.30 6.69 9.24
C TYR A 162 -8.70 6.09 8.98
N GLY A 163 -9.39 5.65 10.04
CA GLY A 163 -10.73 5.07 9.91
C GLY A 163 -11.73 6.05 9.30
N LYS A 164 -11.70 7.32 9.70
CA LYS A 164 -12.57 8.36 9.14
C LYS A 164 -12.30 8.59 7.66
N ILE A 165 -11.05 8.83 7.28
CA ILE A 165 -10.65 9.06 5.89
C ILE A 165 -10.99 7.84 5.03
N TYR A 166 -10.76 6.61 5.53
CA TYR A 166 -11.10 5.39 4.82
C TYR A 166 -12.60 5.26 4.53
N GLN A 167 -13.46 5.57 5.51
CA GLN A 167 -14.93 5.54 5.34
C GLN A 167 -15.42 6.58 4.34
N GLU A 168 -14.98 7.83 4.45
CA GLU A 168 -15.39 8.93 3.55
C GLU A 168 -15.10 8.59 2.08
N TYR A 169 -13.98 7.94 1.80
CA TYR A 169 -13.63 7.56 0.43
C TYR A 169 -14.44 6.35 -0.08
N HIS A 170 -14.77 5.39 0.77
CA HIS A 170 -15.62 4.25 0.36
C HIS A 170 -17.08 4.63 0.13
N GLU A 171 -17.62 5.55 0.90
CA GLU A 171 -18.97 6.06 0.71
C GLU A 171 -19.07 6.84 -0.61
N ASN A 172 -18.09 7.66 -0.95
CA ASN A 172 -18.04 8.40 -2.21
C ASN A 172 -17.89 7.49 -3.44
N GLU A 173 -17.11 6.41 -3.36
CA GLU A 173 -16.98 5.43 -4.46
C GLU A 173 -18.30 4.70 -4.74
N ASN A 174 -19.12 4.46 -3.74
CA ASN A 174 -20.43 3.82 -3.91
C ASN A 174 -21.50 4.76 -4.46
N SER A 175 -21.46 6.05 -4.11
CA SER A 175 -22.40 7.06 -4.58
C SER A 175 -22.19 7.47 -6.06
N THR A 176 -21.05 7.21 -6.65
CA THR A 176 -20.75 7.50 -8.07
C THR A 176 -21.10 6.35 -9.01
N LYS A 177 -21.62 5.22 -8.48
CA LYS A 177 -22.01 4.04 -9.27
C LYS A 177 -23.53 3.89 -9.45
N GLU A 178 -24.31 4.83 -8.91
CA GLU A 178 -25.74 4.99 -9.18
C GLU A 178 -25.97 6.03 -10.29
#